data_7f33775f1c59375f0bb26eec70aa59a6
#
_entry.id   7f33775f1c59375f0bb26eec70aa59a6
#
_cell.length_a   1.000
_cell.length_b   1.000
_cell.length_c   1.000
_cell.angle_alpha   90.00
_cell.angle_beta   90.00
_cell.angle_gamma   90.00
#
_symmetry.space_group_name_H-M   'P 1'
#
loop_
_entity.id
_entity.type
_entity.pdbx_description
1 polymer ?
#
loop_
_entity_poly.entity_id
_entity_poly.type
_entity_poly.pdbx_seq_one_letter_code
_entity_poly.pdbx_strand_id
1 'polypeptide(L)'
;MRRPGDEFGTRAEIKNINSFKFVESAINYEVIRQREILESGESVIQETRLYDPKKDETRPMRSKEEANDYRYFPDPDLLPVEISQEKIDKIKLTLPELPDDKKDRYKNNYGLKEDDAEILSLNSNLSTFFDESIKGSDSDPQLVANFILSELVGLCNKHNIEISVATIKPSHISQLMNYIAQGKISSKQAKDILNELWAGKLDIDEIIRSKNIEQVSDTGILMKEAQKILEKHPKEVQDYKLSLIHISEPTRHL
;
A
#
# COMPACT_ATOMS: atom_id res chain seq x y z
N MET A 1 28.30 -21.98 7.97
CA MET A 1 28.65 -22.33 6.57
C MET A 1 27.84 -23.57 6.13
N ARG A 2 27.56 -23.78 4.84
CA ARG A 2 26.86 -24.95 4.29
C ARG A 2 27.32 -25.23 2.85
N ARG A 3 27.08 -26.45 2.37
CA ARG A 3 27.19 -26.73 0.93
C ARG A 3 25.97 -26.22 0.19
N PRO A 4 26.05 -25.91 -1.10
CA PRO A 4 24.89 -25.58 -1.92
C PRO A 4 23.82 -26.69 -1.82
N GLY A 5 22.60 -26.33 -1.44
CA GLY A 5 21.48 -27.26 -1.29
C GLY A 5 21.23 -27.79 0.12
N ASP A 6 22.18 -27.64 1.05
CA ASP A 6 22.00 -28.05 2.45
C ASP A 6 21.23 -27.02 3.25
N GLU A 7 20.73 -27.39 4.42
CA GLU A 7 20.16 -26.48 5.40
C GLU A 7 21.23 -25.52 5.97
N PHE A 8 20.82 -24.42 6.60
CA PHE A 8 21.74 -23.49 7.22
C PHE A 8 22.53 -24.18 8.33
N GLY A 9 23.85 -23.98 8.32
CA GLY A 9 24.73 -24.43 9.41
C GLY A 9 24.58 -23.58 10.67
N THR A 10 25.33 -23.97 11.71
CA THR A 10 25.35 -23.29 13.02
C THR A 10 25.72 -21.81 12.85
N ARG A 11 24.98 -20.95 13.52
CA ARG A 11 25.14 -19.49 13.48
C ARG A 11 26.26 -19.03 14.41
N ALA A 12 27.16 -18.21 13.90
CA ALA A 12 28.08 -17.40 14.72
C ALA A 12 27.73 -15.91 14.56
N GLU A 13 27.68 -15.19 15.69
CA GLU A 13 27.43 -13.76 15.71
C GLU A 13 28.76 -13.01 15.79
N ILE A 14 28.99 -12.02 14.91
CA ILE A 14 30.19 -11.22 14.94
C ILE A 14 29.87 -9.81 15.44
N LYS A 15 30.59 -9.31 16.40
CA LYS A 15 30.48 -7.96 17.00
C LYS A 15 31.69 -7.11 16.74
N ASN A 16 31.61 -5.80 17.09
CA ASN A 16 32.64 -4.79 16.93
C ASN A 16 32.99 -4.50 15.46
N ILE A 17 31.98 -4.43 14.63
CA ILE A 17 32.13 -4.08 13.21
C ILE A 17 31.54 -2.69 12.98
N ASN A 18 32.41 -1.72 12.70
CA ASN A 18 32.06 -0.31 12.57
C ASN A 18 32.31 0.27 11.16
N SER A 19 32.67 -0.57 10.19
CA SER A 19 32.80 -0.20 8.78
C SER A 19 32.49 -1.36 7.84
N PHE A 20 32.08 -1.06 6.62
CA PHE A 20 31.84 -2.08 5.58
C PHE A 20 33.09 -2.92 5.29
N LYS A 21 34.27 -2.30 5.29
CA LYS A 21 35.53 -3.01 5.12
C LYS A 21 35.74 -4.07 6.21
N PHE A 22 35.43 -3.74 7.48
CA PHE A 22 35.54 -4.69 8.56
C PHE A 22 34.49 -5.79 8.53
N VAL A 23 33.30 -5.53 7.96
CA VAL A 23 32.31 -6.58 7.68
C VAL A 23 32.91 -7.61 6.72
N GLU A 24 33.47 -7.15 5.61
CA GLU A 24 34.10 -8.01 4.61
C GLU A 24 35.24 -8.84 5.19
N SER A 25 36.18 -8.21 5.89
CA SER A 25 37.31 -8.88 6.54
C SER A 25 36.86 -9.92 7.57
N ALA A 26 35.90 -9.57 8.43
CA ALA A 26 35.37 -10.47 9.44
C ALA A 26 34.67 -11.69 8.86
N ILE A 27 33.90 -11.48 7.79
CA ILE A 27 33.24 -12.59 7.07
C ILE A 27 34.28 -13.50 6.43
N ASN A 28 35.28 -12.96 5.76
CA ASN A 28 36.34 -13.73 5.12
C ASN A 28 37.11 -14.57 6.15
N TYR A 29 37.45 -13.98 7.29
CA TYR A 29 38.09 -14.73 8.38
C TYR A 29 37.21 -15.86 8.90
N GLU A 30 35.95 -15.60 9.18
CA GLU A 30 35.00 -16.63 9.65
C GLU A 30 34.76 -17.74 8.63
N VAL A 31 34.71 -17.43 7.35
CA VAL A 31 34.61 -18.43 6.29
C VAL A 31 35.79 -19.40 6.32
N ILE A 32 37.01 -18.89 6.50
CA ILE A 32 38.21 -19.72 6.59
C ILE A 32 38.17 -20.57 7.86
N ARG A 33 37.96 -19.93 9.01
CA ARG A 33 37.91 -20.61 10.33
C ARG A 33 36.86 -21.71 10.35
N GLN A 34 35.61 -21.42 9.92
CA GLN A 34 34.54 -22.42 9.95
C GLN A 34 34.78 -23.56 8.97
N ARG A 35 35.44 -23.30 7.83
CA ARG A 35 35.87 -24.33 6.91
C ARG A 35 36.86 -25.27 7.55
N GLU A 36 37.91 -24.74 8.18
CA GLU A 36 38.93 -25.55 8.86
C GLU A 36 38.34 -26.42 9.95
N ILE A 37 37.42 -25.92 10.76
CA ILE A 37 36.68 -26.72 11.76
C ILE A 37 35.90 -27.84 11.12
N LEU A 38 35.16 -27.58 10.06
CA LEU A 38 34.34 -28.59 9.39
C LEU A 38 35.20 -29.62 8.63
N GLU A 39 36.34 -29.21 8.07
CA GLU A 39 37.28 -30.09 7.40
C GLU A 39 38.06 -31.01 8.39
N SER A 40 38.28 -30.55 9.63
CA SER A 40 38.83 -31.36 10.70
C SER A 40 37.85 -32.39 11.28
N GLY A 41 36.57 -32.35 10.85
CA GLY A 41 35.52 -33.24 11.35
C GLY A 41 34.84 -32.75 12.63
N GLU A 42 35.17 -31.55 13.08
CA GLU A 42 34.54 -30.89 14.23
C GLU A 42 33.28 -30.10 13.81
N SER A 43 32.47 -29.68 14.77
CA SER A 43 31.26 -28.90 14.54
C SER A 43 31.46 -27.46 14.94
N VAL A 44 30.93 -26.54 14.14
CA VAL A 44 30.89 -25.11 14.51
C VAL A 44 29.96 -24.92 15.70
N ILE A 45 30.47 -24.25 16.75
CA ILE A 45 29.69 -23.93 17.96
C ILE A 45 28.99 -22.61 17.78
N GLN A 46 27.75 -22.51 18.30
CA GLN A 46 27.02 -21.24 18.33
C GLN A 46 27.63 -20.32 19.37
N GLU A 47 28.29 -19.26 18.93
CA GLU A 47 28.98 -18.34 19.80
C GLU A 47 28.92 -16.90 19.30
N THR A 48 29.17 -15.93 20.20
CA THR A 48 29.42 -14.55 19.83
C THR A 48 30.94 -14.30 19.78
N ARG A 49 31.37 -13.74 18.67
CA ARG A 49 32.77 -13.46 18.40
C ARG A 49 33.01 -11.95 18.27
N LEU A 50 34.13 -11.48 18.70
CA LEU A 50 34.58 -10.07 18.58
C LEU A 50 35.58 -9.98 17.43
N TYR A 51 35.34 -9.13 16.46
CA TYR A 51 36.33 -8.82 15.44
C TYR A 51 37.37 -7.84 15.95
N ASP A 52 38.66 -8.19 15.78
CA ASP A 52 39.81 -7.35 16.11
C ASP A 52 40.41 -6.76 14.83
N PRO A 53 40.19 -5.45 14.53
CA PRO A 53 40.69 -4.84 13.31
C PRO A 53 42.22 -4.74 13.22
N LYS A 54 42.95 -4.84 14.37
CA LYS A 54 44.39 -4.75 14.37
C LYS A 54 45.07 -6.07 14.00
N LYS A 55 44.38 -7.17 14.32
CA LYS A 55 44.89 -8.52 14.04
C LYS A 55 44.21 -9.16 12.84
N ASP A 56 43.14 -8.54 12.34
CA ASP A 56 42.28 -9.05 11.29
C ASP A 56 41.77 -10.46 11.61
N GLU A 57 41.31 -10.68 12.84
CA GLU A 57 40.84 -11.97 13.35
C GLU A 57 39.53 -11.80 14.14
N THR A 58 38.78 -12.88 14.29
CA THR A 58 37.67 -12.96 15.25
C THR A 58 38.09 -13.77 16.47
N ARG A 59 37.69 -13.31 17.67
CA ARG A 59 37.93 -14.02 18.95
C ARG A 59 36.61 -14.34 19.62
N PRO A 60 36.48 -15.53 20.26
CA PRO A 60 35.29 -15.83 21.03
C PRO A 60 35.13 -14.81 22.16
N MET A 61 33.92 -14.34 22.36
CA MET A 61 33.59 -13.51 23.52
C MET A 61 33.16 -14.40 24.67
N ARG A 62 31.88 -14.67 24.70
CA ARG A 62 31.22 -15.51 25.70
C ARG A 62 30.27 -16.44 24.98
N SER A 63 30.34 -17.72 25.32
CA SER A 63 29.37 -18.66 24.79
C SER A 63 27.98 -18.37 25.40
N LYS A 64 26.96 -18.31 24.58
CA LYS A 64 25.57 -18.18 25.02
C LYS A 64 24.96 -19.59 25.10
N GLU A 65 25.49 -20.38 26.03
CA GLU A 65 25.14 -21.81 26.05
C GLU A 65 23.77 -22.11 26.63
N GLU A 66 23.15 -21.20 27.41
CA GLU A 66 21.84 -21.46 28.00
C GLU A 66 20.94 -20.22 28.04
N ALA A 67 19.61 -20.42 27.95
CA ALA A 67 18.58 -19.39 28.06
C ALA A 67 18.66 -18.59 29.40
N ASN A 68 19.23 -19.20 30.43
CA ASN A 68 19.46 -18.58 31.74
C ASN A 68 20.39 -17.36 31.70
N ASP A 69 21.26 -17.25 30.68
CA ASP A 69 22.14 -16.09 30.50
C ASP A 69 21.38 -14.81 30.10
N TYR A 70 20.16 -14.94 29.62
CA TYR A 70 19.26 -13.83 29.32
C TYR A 70 18.28 -13.49 30.44
N ARG A 71 18.40 -14.15 31.60
CA ARG A 71 17.48 -14.00 32.74
C ARG A 71 16.02 -14.35 32.39
N TYR A 72 15.79 -15.35 31.55
CA TYR A 72 14.46 -15.93 31.30
C TYR A 72 14.02 -16.84 32.45
N PHE A 73 14.07 -16.32 33.66
CA PHE A 73 13.52 -16.98 34.86
C PHE A 73 12.40 -16.11 35.43
N PRO A 74 11.43 -16.70 36.10
CA PRO A 74 10.36 -15.95 36.76
C PRO A 74 10.95 -14.94 37.74
N ASP A 75 10.49 -13.69 37.65
CA ASP A 75 10.85 -12.65 38.61
C ASP A 75 10.16 -12.98 39.95
N PRO A 76 10.90 -13.06 41.06
CA PRO A 76 10.31 -13.42 42.37
C PRO A 76 9.32 -12.37 42.88
N ASP A 77 9.41 -11.14 42.40
CA ASP A 77 8.50 -10.04 42.79
C ASP A 77 7.21 -9.98 41.95
N LEU A 78 7.14 -10.78 40.90
CA LEU A 78 5.95 -10.84 40.03
C LEU A 78 5.19 -12.15 40.23
N LEU A 79 3.90 -12.03 40.45
CA LEU A 79 3.01 -13.19 40.52
C LEU A 79 2.81 -13.82 39.13
N PRO A 80 2.66 -15.15 39.04
CA PRO A 80 2.31 -15.79 37.79
C PRO A 80 1.02 -15.22 37.21
N VAL A 81 1.04 -14.91 35.92
CA VAL A 81 -0.15 -14.46 35.18
C VAL A 81 -0.78 -15.68 34.50
N GLU A 82 -1.93 -16.10 35.00
CA GLU A 82 -2.73 -17.16 34.40
C GLU A 82 -3.77 -16.55 33.46
N ILE A 83 -3.71 -16.94 32.19
CA ILE A 83 -4.70 -16.53 31.18
C ILE A 83 -5.53 -17.74 30.82
N SER A 84 -6.81 -17.72 31.21
CA SER A 84 -7.74 -18.81 30.92
C SER A 84 -8.03 -18.89 29.41
N GLN A 85 -8.31 -20.09 28.92
CA GLN A 85 -8.72 -20.30 27.54
C GLN A 85 -10.00 -19.50 27.20
N GLU A 86 -10.94 -19.39 28.15
CA GLU A 86 -12.14 -18.58 27.98
C GLU A 86 -11.83 -17.10 27.70
N LYS A 87 -10.82 -16.53 28.37
CA LYS A 87 -10.38 -15.16 28.12
C LYS A 87 -9.75 -15.01 26.73
N ILE A 88 -8.95 -15.99 26.31
CA ILE A 88 -8.36 -16.03 24.97
C ILE A 88 -9.47 -16.07 23.92
N ASP A 89 -10.47 -16.93 24.08
CA ASP A 89 -11.54 -17.10 23.12
C ASP A 89 -12.45 -15.85 23.06
N LYS A 90 -12.71 -15.20 24.20
CA LYS A 90 -13.39 -13.90 24.21
C LYS A 90 -12.62 -12.82 23.44
N ILE A 91 -11.30 -12.75 23.61
CA ILE A 91 -10.47 -11.79 22.89
C ILE A 91 -10.49 -12.09 21.38
N LYS A 92 -10.38 -13.36 20.99
CA LYS A 92 -10.45 -13.75 19.58
C LYS A 92 -11.76 -13.31 18.90
N LEU A 93 -12.88 -13.40 19.62
CA LEU A 93 -14.19 -12.95 19.10
C LEU A 93 -14.30 -11.43 18.94
N THR A 94 -13.47 -10.67 19.64
CA THR A 94 -13.46 -9.20 19.59
C THR A 94 -12.34 -8.63 18.71
N LEU A 95 -11.48 -9.49 18.16
CA LEU A 95 -10.44 -9.05 17.25
C LEU A 95 -11.05 -8.45 15.97
N PRO A 96 -10.62 -7.26 15.56
CA PRO A 96 -11.00 -6.75 14.26
C PRO A 96 -10.39 -7.62 13.15
N GLU A 97 -10.97 -7.54 11.96
CA GLU A 97 -10.41 -8.19 10.78
C GLU A 97 -8.95 -7.73 10.57
N LEU A 98 -8.04 -8.70 10.43
CA LEU A 98 -6.62 -8.42 10.25
C LEU A 98 -6.32 -7.86 8.84
N PRO A 99 -5.21 -7.12 8.65
CA PRO A 99 -4.88 -6.54 7.35
C PRO A 99 -4.80 -7.57 6.22
N ASP A 100 -4.23 -8.75 6.46
CA ASP A 100 -4.11 -9.81 5.45
C ASP A 100 -5.48 -10.37 5.04
N ASP A 101 -6.34 -10.69 6.03
CA ASP A 101 -7.71 -11.16 5.78
C ASP A 101 -8.52 -10.09 5.02
N LYS A 102 -8.33 -8.83 5.38
CA LYS A 102 -8.97 -7.68 4.74
C LYS A 102 -8.51 -7.50 3.30
N LYS A 103 -7.20 -7.62 3.04
CA LYS A 103 -6.62 -7.60 1.70
C LYS A 103 -7.23 -8.71 0.83
N ASP A 104 -7.30 -9.93 1.36
CA ASP A 104 -7.90 -11.06 0.66
C ASP A 104 -9.40 -10.85 0.40
N ARG A 105 -10.13 -10.30 1.34
CA ARG A 105 -11.55 -9.92 1.15
C ARG A 105 -11.70 -8.89 0.03
N TYR A 106 -10.86 -7.87 -0.01
CA TYR A 106 -10.90 -6.84 -1.05
C TYR A 106 -10.63 -7.39 -2.44
N LYS A 107 -9.68 -8.31 -2.57
CA LYS A 107 -9.37 -8.98 -3.84
C LYS A 107 -10.48 -9.94 -4.26
N ASN A 108 -10.90 -10.82 -3.35
CA ASN A 108 -11.78 -11.94 -3.70
C ASN A 108 -13.26 -11.54 -3.79
N ASN A 109 -13.73 -10.64 -2.91
CA ASN A 109 -15.15 -10.26 -2.84
C ASN A 109 -15.45 -9.00 -3.65
N TYR A 110 -14.48 -8.08 -3.76
CA TYR A 110 -14.68 -6.81 -4.47
C TYR A 110 -13.89 -6.68 -5.76
N GLY A 111 -13.04 -7.65 -6.08
CA GLY A 111 -12.27 -7.67 -7.32
C GLY A 111 -11.21 -6.57 -7.43
N LEU A 112 -10.73 -6.04 -6.30
CA LEU A 112 -9.72 -5.00 -6.30
C LEU A 112 -8.36 -5.53 -6.80
N LYS A 113 -7.61 -4.65 -7.45
CA LYS A 113 -6.20 -4.91 -7.77
C LYS A 113 -5.39 -5.12 -6.50
N GLU A 114 -4.33 -5.91 -6.59
CA GLU A 114 -3.47 -6.27 -5.47
C GLU A 114 -2.93 -5.05 -4.72
N ASP A 115 -2.36 -4.09 -5.47
CA ASP A 115 -1.75 -2.89 -4.89
C ASP A 115 -2.79 -2.02 -4.17
N ASP A 116 -3.98 -1.85 -4.76
CA ASP A 116 -5.06 -1.06 -4.16
C ASP A 116 -5.59 -1.73 -2.88
N ALA A 117 -5.78 -3.06 -2.92
CA ALA A 117 -6.22 -3.84 -1.77
C ALA A 117 -5.20 -3.78 -0.63
N GLU A 118 -3.90 -3.82 -0.94
CA GLU A 118 -2.83 -3.70 0.04
C GLU A 118 -2.83 -2.32 0.70
N ILE A 119 -2.84 -1.24 -0.08
CA ILE A 119 -2.86 0.14 0.45
C ILE A 119 -4.08 0.36 1.36
N LEU A 120 -5.27 -0.09 0.93
CA LEU A 120 -6.49 0.04 1.71
C LEU A 120 -6.44 -0.78 3.01
N SER A 121 -5.87 -2.00 2.99
CA SER A 121 -5.85 -2.89 4.16
C SER A 121 -4.88 -2.45 5.25
N LEU A 122 -3.75 -1.82 4.87
CA LEU A 122 -2.71 -1.38 5.82
C LEU A 122 -3.12 -0.18 6.68
N ASN A 123 -4.07 0.63 6.24
CA ASN A 123 -4.54 1.79 6.98
C ASN A 123 -5.98 1.59 7.46
N SER A 124 -6.16 1.42 8.77
CA SER A 124 -7.47 1.14 9.39
C SER A 124 -8.51 2.22 9.10
N ASN A 125 -8.13 3.50 9.13
CA ASN A 125 -9.06 4.61 8.87
C ASN A 125 -9.49 4.61 7.39
N LEU A 126 -8.54 4.36 6.49
CA LEU A 126 -8.80 4.31 5.06
C LEU A 126 -9.65 3.10 4.69
N SER A 127 -9.38 1.94 5.30
CA SER A 127 -10.17 0.73 5.08
C SER A 127 -11.61 0.88 5.56
N THR A 128 -11.81 1.47 6.74
CA THR A 128 -13.15 1.74 7.29
C THR A 128 -13.90 2.72 6.38
N PHE A 129 -13.23 3.76 5.93
CA PHE A 129 -13.80 4.74 5.02
C PHE A 129 -14.22 4.11 3.68
N PHE A 130 -13.38 3.24 3.11
CA PHE A 130 -13.71 2.50 1.89
C PHE A 130 -14.88 1.55 2.12
N ASP A 131 -14.84 0.73 3.17
CA ASP A 131 -15.92 -0.22 3.50
C ASP A 131 -17.29 0.48 3.68
N GLU A 132 -17.31 1.66 4.28
CA GLU A 132 -18.51 2.47 4.42
C GLU A 132 -18.96 3.08 3.10
N SER A 133 -18.02 3.51 2.26
CA SER A 133 -18.31 4.10 0.95
C SER A 133 -18.95 3.10 0.00
N ILE A 134 -18.49 1.84 -0.03
CA ILE A 134 -19.07 0.82 -0.91
C ILE A 134 -20.44 0.33 -0.44
N LYS A 135 -20.74 0.33 0.87
CA LYS A 135 -22.07 -0.05 1.37
C LYS A 135 -23.19 0.83 0.84
N GLY A 136 -22.90 2.08 0.54
CA GLY A 136 -23.88 3.05 0.01
C GLY A 136 -23.76 3.28 -1.51
N SER A 137 -22.92 2.50 -2.21
CA SER A 137 -22.67 2.67 -3.64
C SER A 137 -23.10 1.45 -4.44
N ASP A 138 -23.77 1.69 -5.55
CA ASP A 138 -24.09 0.68 -6.58
C ASP A 138 -22.98 0.60 -7.65
N SER A 139 -21.91 1.37 -7.49
CA SER A 139 -20.78 1.41 -8.42
C SER A 139 -19.82 0.25 -8.19
N ASP A 140 -19.02 -0.05 -9.23
CA ASP A 140 -17.91 -1.00 -9.15
C ASP A 140 -16.95 -0.61 -7.99
N PRO A 141 -16.69 -1.52 -7.03
CA PRO A 141 -15.78 -1.27 -5.91
C PRO A 141 -14.38 -0.81 -6.33
N GLN A 142 -13.86 -1.27 -7.47
CA GLN A 142 -12.58 -0.82 -7.99
C GLN A 142 -12.61 0.67 -8.38
N LEU A 143 -13.70 1.16 -8.94
CA LEU A 143 -13.85 2.59 -9.26
C LEU A 143 -13.92 3.44 -7.98
N VAL A 144 -14.63 2.96 -6.96
CA VAL A 144 -14.68 3.62 -5.64
C VAL A 144 -13.29 3.67 -5.01
N ALA A 145 -12.54 2.55 -5.03
CA ALA A 145 -11.17 2.48 -4.52
C ALA A 145 -10.25 3.46 -5.25
N ASN A 146 -10.28 3.46 -6.58
CA ASN A 146 -9.48 4.38 -7.40
C ASN A 146 -9.77 5.84 -7.05
N PHE A 147 -11.05 6.20 -6.90
CA PHE A 147 -11.42 7.58 -6.58
C PHE A 147 -10.96 8.01 -5.18
N ILE A 148 -11.09 7.13 -4.20
CA ILE A 148 -10.60 7.38 -2.83
C ILE A 148 -9.08 7.52 -2.82
N LEU A 149 -8.36 6.57 -3.42
CA LEU A 149 -6.89 6.53 -3.39
C LEU A 149 -6.26 7.68 -4.19
N SER A 150 -6.84 8.05 -5.34
CA SER A 150 -6.28 9.12 -6.18
C SER A 150 -6.74 10.51 -5.74
N GLU A 151 -8.04 10.72 -5.55
CA GLU A 151 -8.58 12.06 -5.37
C GLU A 151 -8.68 12.45 -3.89
N LEU A 152 -9.30 11.62 -3.05
CA LEU A 152 -9.48 11.97 -1.64
C LEU A 152 -8.16 11.93 -0.87
N VAL A 153 -7.37 10.86 -1.03
CA VAL A 153 -6.03 10.77 -0.40
C VAL A 153 -5.11 11.86 -0.93
N GLY A 154 -5.21 12.19 -2.23
CA GLY A 154 -4.49 13.32 -2.82
C GLY A 154 -4.81 14.65 -2.15
N LEU A 155 -6.09 14.93 -1.85
CA LEU A 155 -6.51 16.12 -1.10
C LEU A 155 -6.02 16.08 0.35
N CYS A 156 -6.14 14.95 1.04
CA CYS A 156 -5.63 14.78 2.39
C CYS A 156 -4.13 15.09 2.47
N ASN A 157 -3.34 14.54 1.55
CA ASN A 157 -1.91 14.77 1.48
C ASN A 157 -1.56 16.24 1.17
N LYS A 158 -2.27 16.85 0.23
CA LYS A 158 -2.07 18.25 -0.14
C LYS A 158 -2.30 19.21 1.04
N HIS A 159 -3.27 18.90 1.90
CA HIS A 159 -3.63 19.73 3.05
C HIS A 159 -3.00 19.23 4.36
N ASN A 160 -2.22 18.12 4.32
CA ASN A 160 -1.61 17.47 5.49
C ASN A 160 -2.64 17.14 6.58
N ILE A 161 -3.77 16.57 6.17
CA ILE A 161 -4.89 16.16 7.03
C ILE A 161 -5.10 14.65 6.89
N GLU A 162 -5.31 13.97 8.02
CA GLU A 162 -5.70 12.56 8.00
C GLU A 162 -7.15 12.38 7.54
N ILE A 163 -7.44 11.26 6.88
CA ILE A 163 -8.78 10.93 6.38
C ILE A 163 -9.83 10.88 7.50
N SER A 164 -9.44 10.52 8.72
CA SER A 164 -10.29 10.44 9.91
C SER A 164 -10.85 11.78 10.36
N VAL A 165 -10.16 12.89 10.04
CA VAL A 165 -10.58 14.24 10.39
C VAL A 165 -11.00 15.09 9.17
N ALA A 166 -11.01 14.48 7.99
CA ALA A 166 -11.47 15.13 6.77
C ALA A 166 -12.97 15.46 6.84
N THR A 167 -13.36 16.59 6.24
CA THR A 167 -14.77 17.01 6.16
C THR A 167 -15.61 16.12 5.25
N ILE A 168 -14.95 15.36 4.38
CA ILE A 168 -15.58 14.43 3.44
C ILE A 168 -16.01 13.17 4.20
N LYS A 169 -17.25 12.77 4.00
CA LYS A 169 -17.82 11.54 4.58
C LYS A 169 -17.87 10.41 3.54
N PRO A 170 -17.86 9.14 3.96
CA PRO A 170 -18.07 8.01 3.07
C PRO A 170 -19.33 8.13 2.21
N SER A 171 -20.42 8.66 2.77
CA SER A 171 -21.68 8.91 2.05
C SER A 171 -21.55 9.88 0.87
N HIS A 172 -20.65 10.87 0.97
CA HIS A 172 -20.39 11.79 -0.14
C HIS A 172 -19.72 11.05 -1.32
N ILE A 173 -18.79 10.15 -1.01
CA ILE A 173 -18.14 9.33 -2.05
C ILE A 173 -19.15 8.39 -2.69
N SER A 174 -19.97 7.69 -1.87
CA SER A 174 -21.03 6.81 -2.39
C SER A 174 -21.96 7.55 -3.35
N GLN A 175 -22.43 8.75 -2.97
CA GLN A 175 -23.31 9.57 -3.78
C GLN A 175 -22.65 10.03 -5.10
N LEU A 176 -21.40 10.47 -5.06
CA LEU A 176 -20.62 10.85 -6.24
C LEU A 176 -20.45 9.67 -7.19
N MET A 177 -20.09 8.49 -6.66
CA MET A 177 -19.93 7.28 -7.47
C MET A 177 -21.24 6.82 -8.08
N ASN A 178 -22.36 6.89 -7.36
CA ASN A 178 -23.68 6.58 -7.90
C ASN A 178 -24.08 7.56 -9.03
N TYR A 179 -23.75 8.83 -8.91
CA TYR A 179 -24.00 9.81 -9.98
C TYR A 179 -23.16 9.56 -11.23
N ILE A 180 -21.91 9.13 -11.05
CA ILE A 180 -21.07 8.69 -12.19
C ILE A 180 -21.67 7.45 -12.84
N ALA A 181 -22.05 6.43 -12.06
CA ALA A 181 -22.65 5.20 -12.57
C ALA A 181 -23.97 5.45 -13.33
N GLN A 182 -24.79 6.41 -12.87
CA GLN A 182 -26.02 6.84 -13.52
C GLN A 182 -25.79 7.75 -14.74
N GLY A 183 -24.54 8.12 -15.03
CA GLY A 183 -24.22 9.05 -16.12
C GLY A 183 -24.71 10.49 -15.88
N LYS A 184 -25.03 10.86 -14.64
CA LYS A 184 -25.43 12.23 -14.30
C LYS A 184 -24.25 13.19 -14.30
N ILE A 185 -23.10 12.73 -13.87
CA ILE A 185 -21.85 13.50 -13.84
C ILE A 185 -20.69 12.67 -14.39
N SER A 186 -19.70 13.35 -14.96
CA SER A 186 -18.43 12.73 -15.36
C SER A 186 -17.45 12.61 -14.19
N SER A 187 -16.42 11.77 -14.31
CA SER A 187 -15.37 11.65 -13.31
C SER A 187 -14.64 12.98 -13.02
N LYS A 188 -14.46 13.82 -14.05
CA LYS A 188 -13.90 15.17 -13.90
C LYS A 188 -14.80 16.05 -13.04
N GLN A 189 -16.10 16.05 -13.33
CA GLN A 189 -17.08 16.82 -12.54
C GLN A 189 -17.16 16.33 -11.09
N ALA A 190 -17.08 15.00 -10.86
CA ALA A 190 -17.03 14.45 -9.51
C ALA A 190 -15.81 14.95 -8.72
N LYS A 191 -14.63 15.06 -9.35
CA LYS A 191 -13.44 15.65 -8.76
C LYS A 191 -13.65 17.13 -8.42
N ASP A 192 -14.26 17.90 -9.32
CA ASP A 192 -14.56 19.31 -9.06
C ASP A 192 -15.55 19.47 -7.89
N ILE A 193 -16.56 18.61 -7.80
CA ILE A 193 -17.52 18.58 -6.68
C ILE A 193 -16.81 18.19 -5.37
N LEU A 194 -15.90 17.20 -5.41
CA LEU A 194 -15.12 16.81 -4.23
C LEU A 194 -14.30 17.99 -3.67
N ASN A 195 -13.69 18.81 -4.54
CA ASN A 195 -12.98 20.02 -4.12
C ASN A 195 -13.90 21.05 -3.45
N GLU A 196 -15.15 21.21 -3.94
CA GLU A 196 -16.14 22.11 -3.34
C GLU A 196 -16.61 21.61 -1.97
N LEU A 197 -16.81 20.29 -1.83
CA LEU A 197 -17.11 19.64 -0.56
C LEU A 197 -15.97 19.85 0.44
N TRP A 198 -14.73 19.72 -0.03
CA TRP A 198 -13.54 19.99 0.80
C TRP A 198 -13.51 21.44 1.28
N ALA A 199 -13.92 22.39 0.45
CA ALA A 199 -14.01 23.81 0.78
C ALA A 199 -15.18 24.16 1.74
N GLY A 200 -15.93 23.16 2.20
CA GLY A 200 -16.98 23.34 3.22
C GLY A 200 -18.42 23.42 2.70
N LYS A 201 -18.64 23.23 1.41
CA LYS A 201 -20.00 23.00 0.87
C LYS A 201 -20.37 21.56 1.13
N LEU A 202 -21.49 21.30 1.76
CA LEU A 202 -21.85 19.97 2.25
C LEU A 202 -22.94 19.27 1.43
N ASP A 203 -23.60 19.95 0.48
CA ASP A 203 -24.67 19.38 -0.33
C ASP A 203 -24.24 19.23 -1.79
N ILE A 204 -24.10 17.97 -2.20
CA ILE A 204 -23.72 17.59 -3.58
C ILE A 204 -24.79 18.04 -4.59
N ASP A 205 -26.07 17.89 -4.25
CA ASP A 205 -27.16 18.25 -5.15
C ASP A 205 -27.24 19.76 -5.35
N GLU A 206 -26.94 20.53 -4.30
CA GLU A 206 -26.84 21.99 -4.39
C GLU A 206 -25.68 22.43 -5.28
N ILE A 207 -24.52 21.76 -5.16
CA ILE A 207 -23.36 22.03 -6.02
C ILE A 207 -23.68 21.73 -7.49
N ILE A 208 -24.33 20.58 -7.77
CA ILE A 208 -24.73 20.19 -9.12
C ILE A 208 -25.68 21.23 -9.72
N ARG A 209 -26.69 21.65 -8.97
CA ARG A 209 -27.66 22.66 -9.43
C ARG A 209 -27.01 24.02 -9.66
N SER A 210 -26.18 24.48 -8.73
CA SER A 210 -25.55 25.82 -8.82
C SER A 210 -24.59 25.94 -10.00
N LYS A 211 -23.94 24.86 -10.37
CA LYS A 211 -23.00 24.79 -11.52
C LYS A 211 -23.66 24.37 -12.83
N ASN A 212 -24.95 24.08 -12.81
CA ASN A 212 -25.68 23.55 -13.97
C ASN A 212 -24.96 22.34 -14.60
N ILE A 213 -24.46 21.44 -13.71
CA ILE A 213 -23.71 20.24 -14.10
C ILE A 213 -24.73 19.18 -14.54
N GLU A 214 -25.10 19.19 -15.82
CA GLU A 214 -25.86 18.11 -16.44
C GLU A 214 -25.03 17.51 -17.57
N GLN A 215 -24.87 16.21 -17.54
CA GLN A 215 -24.24 15.51 -18.66
C GLN A 215 -25.29 15.38 -19.78
N VAL A 216 -25.05 16.05 -20.90
CA VAL A 216 -25.91 15.92 -22.07
C VAL A 216 -25.70 14.54 -22.67
N SER A 217 -26.61 13.61 -22.37
CA SER A 217 -26.62 12.24 -22.92
C SER A 217 -27.55 12.10 -24.14
N ASP A 218 -28.24 13.15 -24.51
CA ASP A 218 -29.12 13.16 -25.69
C ASP A 218 -28.29 13.06 -26.98
N THR A 219 -28.34 11.90 -27.61
CA THR A 219 -27.63 11.58 -28.85
C THR A 219 -27.96 12.58 -29.97
N GLY A 220 -29.18 13.12 -29.99
CA GLY A 220 -29.61 14.11 -31.01
C GLY A 220 -28.92 15.47 -30.81
N ILE A 221 -28.77 15.91 -29.57
CA ILE A 221 -28.04 17.16 -29.23
C ILE A 221 -26.55 16.99 -29.52
N LEU A 222 -25.96 15.86 -29.07
CA LEU A 222 -24.55 15.57 -29.32
C LEU A 222 -24.25 15.49 -30.81
N MET A 223 -25.10 14.87 -31.60
CA MET A 223 -24.92 14.78 -33.05
C MET A 223 -24.98 16.13 -33.76
N LYS A 224 -25.90 17.04 -33.32
CA LYS A 224 -25.97 18.41 -33.85
C LYS A 224 -24.69 19.21 -33.50
N GLU A 225 -24.18 19.10 -32.27
CA GLU A 225 -22.97 19.82 -31.89
C GLU A 225 -21.73 19.22 -32.57
N ALA A 226 -21.64 17.90 -32.71
CA ALA A 226 -20.58 17.26 -33.48
C ALA A 226 -20.60 17.73 -34.96
N GLN A 227 -21.77 17.83 -35.57
CA GLN A 227 -21.95 18.29 -36.95
C GLN A 227 -21.48 19.76 -37.11
N LYS A 228 -21.82 20.64 -36.16
CA LYS A 228 -21.31 22.02 -36.15
C LYS A 228 -19.81 22.11 -36.06
N ILE A 229 -19.19 21.23 -35.27
CA ILE A 229 -17.71 21.16 -35.14
C ILE A 229 -17.10 20.71 -36.46
N LEU A 230 -17.62 19.65 -37.09
CA LEU A 230 -17.15 19.16 -38.38
C LEU A 230 -17.26 20.24 -39.47
N GLU A 231 -18.36 21.03 -39.47
CA GLU A 231 -18.57 22.14 -40.40
C GLU A 231 -17.58 23.31 -40.19
N LYS A 232 -17.09 23.50 -38.97
CA LYS A 232 -16.07 24.51 -38.64
C LYS A 232 -14.63 24.08 -39.00
N HIS A 233 -14.42 22.79 -39.15
CA HIS A 233 -13.10 22.19 -39.40
C HIS A 233 -13.07 21.37 -40.71
N PRO A 234 -13.41 21.96 -41.87
CA PRO A 234 -13.56 21.24 -43.12
C PRO A 234 -12.23 20.65 -43.62
N LYS A 235 -11.10 21.29 -43.32
CA LYS A 235 -9.76 20.80 -43.71
C LYS A 235 -9.41 19.51 -42.98
N GLU A 236 -9.58 19.48 -41.69
CA GLU A 236 -9.31 18.30 -40.83
C GLU A 236 -10.22 17.13 -41.22
N VAL A 237 -11.47 17.42 -41.56
CA VAL A 237 -12.43 16.41 -42.08
C VAL A 237 -11.96 15.85 -43.42
N GLN A 238 -11.41 16.67 -44.30
CA GLN A 238 -10.89 16.23 -45.59
C GLN A 238 -9.60 15.43 -45.43
N ASP A 239 -8.71 15.84 -44.54
CA ASP A 239 -7.48 15.13 -44.21
C ASP A 239 -7.78 13.76 -43.62
N TYR A 240 -8.75 13.67 -42.73
CA TYR A 240 -9.26 12.39 -42.20
C TYR A 240 -9.79 11.46 -43.29
N LYS A 241 -10.64 11.97 -44.20
CA LYS A 241 -11.16 11.20 -45.34
C LYS A 241 -10.12 10.71 -46.30
N LEU A 242 -9.00 11.42 -46.41
CA LEU A 242 -7.83 11.06 -47.23
C LEU A 242 -6.81 10.19 -46.46
N SER A 243 -7.11 9.78 -45.23
CA SER A 243 -6.20 9.05 -44.33
C SER A 243 -4.87 9.78 -44.03
N LEU A 244 -4.85 11.11 -44.10
CA LEU A 244 -3.68 11.94 -43.85
C LEU A 244 -3.55 12.41 -42.40
N ILE A 245 -4.35 11.86 -41.51
CA ILE A 245 -4.43 12.29 -40.09
C ILE A 245 -3.08 12.16 -39.35
N HIS A 246 -2.26 11.18 -39.75
CA HIS A 246 -0.92 10.97 -39.14
C HIS A 246 0.16 11.95 -39.62
N ILE A 247 -0.15 12.75 -40.65
CA ILE A 247 0.81 13.72 -41.23
C ILE A 247 0.74 15.08 -40.50
N SER A 248 -0.36 15.33 -39.80
CA SER A 248 -0.62 16.59 -39.05
C SER A 248 -0.33 16.51 -37.56
N GLU A 249 0.15 15.40 -37.04
CA GLU A 249 0.62 15.35 -35.65
C GLU A 249 1.90 16.18 -35.48
N PRO A 250 1.93 17.18 -34.59
CA PRO A 250 3.18 17.88 -34.32
C PRO A 250 4.18 16.88 -33.71
N THR A 251 5.28 16.64 -34.39
CA THR A 251 6.44 15.93 -33.86
C THR A 251 6.82 16.58 -32.53
N ARG A 252 6.55 15.91 -31.41
CA ARG A 252 7.16 16.27 -30.13
C ARG A 252 8.66 16.00 -30.28
N HIS A 253 9.41 17.06 -30.49
CA HIS A 253 10.85 16.99 -30.28
C HIS A 253 11.11 16.70 -28.81
N LEU A 254 11.80 15.59 -28.58
CA LEU A 254 12.38 15.19 -27.29
C LEU A 254 13.42 16.23 -26.83
#